data_39ea3158f3910ce679cb136cede7bb00
#
_entry.id   39ea3158f3910ce679cb136cede7bb00
#
_cell.length_a   1.000
_cell.length_b   1.000
_cell.length_c   1.000
_cell.angle_alpha   90.00
_cell.angle_beta   90.00
_cell.angle_gamma   90.00
#
_symmetry.space_group_name_H-M   'P 1'
#
loop_
_entity.id
_entity.type
_entity.pdbx_description
1 polymer ?
#
loop_
_entity_poly.entity_id
_entity_poly.type
_entity_poly.pdbx_seq_one_letter_code
_entity_poly.pdbx_strand_id
1 'polypeptide(L)'
;MTITMRMAAAAVLAGAALQAAASAAAPDTASVLGRVEADGLSAMSLVDVAFANPAMKPLQRGYSMSRVEGSCFSRSDGGGRAIDPQQGSGSRHWAFNADSYMKYKGSTLWGAASYRNGKDLDVRWNETSELPLVYPYVMADSIGGDIKKEIYSFSGGYASSRGPLGWGGAMGYTAGLYYRAVDPRPRNVTGNLRFSLGGTYRFGGCTAGLMLGYAKYKQTNEVDFYSELGSRRLLHLTGPVSDYGRFAGDAADTYYNGNTFTLGLNLATAGGLVLSAEAVRYTLTNVLSSLNNLPMAHAVHSQLRAEAAWVGRSGMGAVARLLVSRRKGTENVFGDASAAVFPKIAERNNYFENRVEASLRGMASWRLRSVSLTLTPAAGYTHRNQIYRDPRSRDMVNSLWGSADVRASWRAGRLLLTANAAATYCGNVGGDLLLVTARNELQPLAVLVADRHYVLASDSWTAAAGLRADVALGKAYALRLRAQWQRTAYTAHIHSSRVTVAAGVVF
;
A
#
# COMPACT_ATOMS: atom_id res chain seq x y z
N MET A 1 24.70 -22.96 -6.29
CA MET A 1 23.90 -24.11 -6.77
C MET A 1 23.12 -24.85 -5.69
N THR A 2 23.32 -24.58 -4.41
CA THR A 2 22.68 -25.28 -3.25
C THR A 2 21.38 -24.63 -2.74
N ILE A 3 21.12 -23.37 -3.02
CA ILE A 3 19.90 -22.65 -2.57
C ILE A 3 18.71 -22.92 -3.50
N THR A 4 18.93 -23.01 -4.81
CA THR A 4 17.91 -23.32 -5.81
C THR A 4 17.32 -24.74 -5.65
N MET A 5 18.09 -25.71 -5.20
CA MET A 5 17.61 -27.07 -4.95
C MET A 5 16.74 -27.19 -3.70
N ARG A 6 16.98 -26.40 -2.66
CA ARG A 6 16.15 -26.41 -1.43
C ARG A 6 14.80 -25.72 -1.60
N MET A 7 14.71 -24.70 -2.47
CA MET A 7 13.44 -24.06 -2.79
C MET A 7 12.57 -24.92 -3.72
N ALA A 8 13.17 -25.67 -4.66
CA ALA A 8 12.44 -26.62 -5.49
C ALA A 8 11.87 -27.80 -4.68
N ALA A 9 12.59 -28.29 -3.64
CA ALA A 9 12.10 -29.33 -2.76
C ALA A 9 10.91 -28.87 -1.89
N ALA A 10 10.89 -27.61 -1.42
CA ALA A 10 9.78 -27.05 -0.67
C ALA A 10 8.52 -26.88 -1.55
N ALA A 11 8.67 -26.53 -2.82
CA ALA A 11 7.57 -26.41 -3.78
C ALA A 11 6.98 -27.80 -4.17
N VAL A 12 7.83 -28.83 -4.25
CA VAL A 12 7.39 -30.21 -4.54
C VAL A 12 6.71 -30.85 -3.34
N LEU A 13 7.15 -30.58 -2.09
CA LEU A 13 6.47 -31.04 -0.88
C LEU A 13 5.12 -30.34 -0.65
N ALA A 14 4.98 -29.06 -1.05
CA ALA A 14 3.69 -28.40 -1.07
C ALA A 14 2.72 -29.00 -2.11
N GLY A 15 3.22 -29.47 -3.27
CA GLY A 15 2.43 -30.14 -4.30
C GLY A 15 1.91 -31.53 -3.90
N ALA A 16 2.68 -32.30 -3.13
CA ALA A 16 2.30 -33.64 -2.68
C ALA A 16 1.26 -33.64 -1.54
N ALA A 17 1.25 -32.60 -0.68
CA ALA A 17 0.24 -32.43 0.38
C ALA A 17 -1.14 -32.00 -0.16
N LEU A 18 -1.23 -31.60 -1.42
CA LEU A 18 -2.48 -31.12 -2.06
C LEU A 18 -3.47 -32.25 -2.46
N GLN A 19 -3.07 -33.51 -2.41
CA GLN A 19 -3.93 -34.61 -2.92
C GLN A 19 -4.85 -35.25 -1.89
N ALA A 20 -4.77 -34.91 -0.60
CA ALA A 20 -5.65 -35.46 0.45
C ALA A 20 -6.71 -34.44 0.90
N ALA A 21 -7.47 -33.86 -0.04
CA ALA A 21 -8.51 -32.91 0.29
C ALA A 21 -9.81 -33.61 0.67
N ALA A 22 -10.07 -33.76 1.98
CA ALA A 22 -11.43 -33.97 2.47
C ALA A 22 -12.28 -32.74 2.07
N SER A 23 -13.40 -33.00 1.35
CA SER A 23 -14.37 -31.96 0.94
C SER A 23 -14.85 -31.19 2.16
N ALA A 24 -14.44 -29.93 2.30
CA ALA A 24 -14.94 -29.08 3.36
C ALA A 24 -16.38 -28.67 3.05
N ALA A 25 -17.32 -28.99 3.92
CA ALA A 25 -18.69 -28.50 3.82
C ALA A 25 -18.69 -26.97 3.87
N ALA A 26 -19.47 -26.34 2.98
CA ALA A 26 -19.55 -24.87 2.92
C ALA A 26 -20.03 -24.29 4.28
N PRO A 27 -19.47 -23.21 4.77
CA PRO A 27 -19.91 -22.57 6.01
C PRO A 27 -21.34 -22.07 5.90
N ASP A 28 -22.08 -22.15 7.01
CA ASP A 28 -23.44 -21.59 7.12
C ASP A 28 -23.40 -20.06 7.14
N THR A 29 -23.70 -19.44 6.00
CA THR A 29 -23.71 -17.96 5.87
C THR A 29 -24.98 -17.30 6.42
N ALA A 30 -25.95 -18.06 6.94
CA ALA A 30 -27.12 -17.50 7.59
C ALA A 30 -26.79 -16.84 8.94
N SER A 31 -25.76 -17.33 9.64
CA SER A 31 -25.27 -16.76 10.89
C SER A 31 -24.07 -15.83 10.67
N VAL A 32 -23.91 -14.81 11.55
CA VAL A 32 -22.78 -13.90 11.48
C VAL A 32 -21.44 -14.62 11.62
N LEU A 33 -21.31 -15.59 12.52
CA LEU A 33 -20.07 -16.36 12.67
C LEU A 33 -19.78 -17.23 11.45
N GLY A 34 -20.81 -17.79 10.82
CA GLY A 34 -20.65 -18.53 9.57
C GLY A 34 -20.18 -17.65 8.42
N ARG A 35 -20.66 -16.39 8.31
CA ARG A 35 -20.16 -15.41 7.33
C ARG A 35 -18.70 -15.04 7.58
N VAL A 36 -18.32 -14.80 8.85
CA VAL A 36 -16.95 -14.53 9.26
C VAL A 36 -16.00 -15.69 8.94
N GLU A 37 -16.46 -16.92 9.18
CA GLU A 37 -15.70 -18.13 8.84
C GLU A 37 -15.57 -18.30 7.32
N ALA A 38 -16.68 -18.11 6.58
CA ALA A 38 -16.71 -18.19 5.12
C ALA A 38 -15.74 -17.17 4.47
N ASP A 39 -15.70 -15.95 4.99
CA ASP A 39 -14.77 -14.89 4.53
C ASP A 39 -13.30 -15.33 4.73
N GLY A 40 -12.99 -15.97 5.85
CA GLY A 40 -11.65 -16.48 6.15
C GLY A 40 -11.20 -17.68 5.32
N LEU A 41 -12.15 -18.52 4.86
CA LEU A 41 -11.87 -19.74 4.10
C LEU A 41 -11.96 -19.53 2.58
N SER A 42 -12.46 -18.39 2.13
CA SER A 42 -12.69 -18.12 0.72
C SER A 42 -11.38 -17.84 -0.03
N ALA A 43 -11.05 -18.68 -1.01
CA ALA A 43 -9.95 -18.44 -1.94
C ALA A 43 -10.17 -17.17 -2.81
N MET A 44 -11.40 -16.62 -2.85
CA MET A 44 -11.68 -15.31 -3.47
C MET A 44 -10.95 -14.16 -2.75
N SER A 45 -10.51 -14.36 -1.50
CA SER A 45 -9.65 -13.43 -0.77
C SER A 45 -8.26 -13.25 -1.41
N LEU A 46 -7.84 -14.17 -2.29
CA LEU A 46 -6.61 -14.04 -3.07
C LEU A 46 -6.75 -13.07 -4.25
N VAL A 47 -7.98 -12.87 -4.76
CA VAL A 47 -8.26 -11.99 -5.91
C VAL A 47 -8.36 -10.54 -5.43
N ASP A 48 -7.60 -9.65 -6.05
CA ASP A 48 -7.53 -8.23 -5.67
C ASP A 48 -7.80 -7.31 -6.87
N VAL A 49 -7.02 -7.45 -7.94
CA VAL A 49 -7.04 -6.53 -9.09
C VAL A 49 -8.42 -6.54 -9.78
N ALA A 50 -9.06 -7.71 -9.88
CA ALA A 50 -10.39 -7.82 -10.50
C ALA A 50 -11.45 -6.96 -9.80
N PHE A 51 -11.38 -6.84 -8.46
CA PHE A 51 -12.38 -6.13 -7.66
C PHE A 51 -12.14 -4.63 -7.54
N ALA A 52 -11.09 -4.09 -8.17
CA ALA A 52 -10.97 -2.68 -8.45
C ALA A 52 -12.07 -2.22 -9.44
N ASN A 53 -12.48 -3.10 -10.36
CA ASN A 53 -13.64 -2.87 -11.23
C ASN A 53 -14.94 -2.97 -10.43
N PRO A 54 -15.71 -1.86 -10.28
CA PRO A 54 -16.95 -1.87 -9.52
C PRO A 54 -18.00 -2.86 -10.05
N ALA A 55 -18.04 -3.13 -11.36
CA ALA A 55 -18.96 -4.10 -11.95
C ALA A 55 -18.60 -5.56 -11.63
N MET A 56 -17.36 -5.86 -11.23
CA MET A 56 -16.93 -7.19 -10.77
C MET A 56 -17.19 -7.41 -9.27
N LYS A 57 -17.45 -6.37 -8.50
CA LYS A 57 -17.69 -6.42 -7.05
C LYS A 57 -18.75 -7.44 -6.61
N PRO A 58 -19.87 -7.63 -7.35
CA PRO A 58 -20.86 -8.66 -7.02
C PRO A 58 -20.33 -10.11 -6.95
N LEU A 59 -19.20 -10.39 -7.60
CA LEU A 59 -18.56 -11.72 -7.59
C LEU A 59 -17.71 -11.96 -6.34
N GLN A 60 -17.38 -10.91 -5.58
CA GLN A 60 -16.46 -11.00 -4.44
C GLN A 60 -17.03 -11.84 -3.29
N ARG A 61 -18.33 -11.67 -2.98
CA ARG A 61 -19.01 -12.36 -1.89
C ARG A 61 -20.45 -12.72 -2.28
N GLY A 62 -20.93 -13.86 -1.79
CA GLY A 62 -22.33 -14.29 -1.97
C GLY A 62 -23.29 -13.77 -0.89
N TYR A 63 -22.80 -13.12 0.17
CA TYR A 63 -23.55 -12.69 1.36
C TYR A 63 -23.21 -11.26 1.74
N SER A 64 -24.09 -10.64 2.54
CA SER A 64 -23.87 -9.32 3.13
C SER A 64 -23.04 -9.44 4.41
N MET A 65 -22.13 -8.51 4.63
CA MET A 65 -21.34 -8.40 5.84
C MET A 65 -20.88 -6.96 6.05
N SER A 66 -21.10 -6.45 7.25
CA SER A 66 -20.65 -5.14 7.66
C SER A 66 -19.85 -5.24 8.94
N ARG A 67 -18.98 -4.26 9.15
CA ARG A 67 -18.13 -4.25 10.34
C ARG A 67 -17.83 -2.82 10.75
N VAL A 68 -17.78 -2.60 12.06
CA VAL A 68 -17.33 -1.35 12.68
C VAL A 68 -16.27 -1.71 13.70
N GLU A 69 -15.10 -1.09 13.63
CA GLU A 69 -13.94 -1.44 14.44
C GLU A 69 -13.17 -0.19 14.88
N GLY A 70 -12.88 -0.08 16.17
CA GLY A 70 -11.86 0.82 16.71
C GLY A 70 -10.54 0.08 16.88
N SER A 71 -9.40 0.71 16.55
CA SER A 71 -8.09 0.08 16.61
C SER A 71 -7.00 1.05 17.08
N CYS A 72 -6.00 0.49 17.77
CA CYS A 72 -4.75 1.15 18.11
C CYS A 72 -3.61 0.44 17.41
N PHE A 73 -2.71 1.21 16.81
CA PHE A 73 -1.54 0.76 16.08
C PHE A 73 -0.28 1.40 16.61
N SER A 74 0.78 0.61 16.72
CA SER A 74 2.13 1.08 17.04
C SER A 74 3.14 0.37 16.14
N ARG A 75 4.03 1.16 15.50
CA ARG A 75 5.26 0.69 14.86
C ARG A 75 6.45 1.33 15.56
N SER A 76 7.52 0.59 15.74
CA SER A 76 8.79 1.10 16.26
C SER A 76 9.93 0.37 15.56
N ASP A 77 10.88 1.13 15.05
CA ASP A 77 12.14 0.63 14.53
C ASP A 77 13.17 0.66 15.67
N GLY A 78 13.90 -0.43 15.87
CA GLY A 78 14.88 -0.58 16.93
C GLY A 78 16.31 -0.43 16.44
N GLY A 79 17.28 -0.41 17.37
CA GLY A 79 18.68 -0.23 17.05
C GLY A 79 19.14 1.23 16.95
N GLY A 80 18.30 2.18 17.40
CA GLY A 80 18.64 3.62 17.43
C GLY A 80 18.57 4.33 16.08
N ARG A 81 18.07 3.67 15.02
CA ARG A 81 17.96 4.23 13.67
C ARG A 81 16.61 3.91 13.04
N ALA A 82 16.08 4.83 12.23
CA ALA A 82 14.95 4.55 11.34
C ALA A 82 15.42 3.72 10.14
N ILE A 83 14.59 2.78 9.69
CA ILE A 83 14.84 2.05 8.43
C ILE A 83 14.78 3.01 7.24
N ASP A 84 13.80 3.90 7.24
CA ASP A 84 13.69 5.00 6.28
C ASP A 84 13.46 6.31 7.03
N PRO A 85 14.51 7.15 7.21
CA PRO A 85 14.41 8.39 7.97
C PRO A 85 13.37 9.37 7.42
N GLN A 86 13.12 9.36 6.11
CA GLN A 86 12.09 10.21 5.50
C GLN A 86 10.65 9.78 5.84
N GLN A 87 10.47 8.57 6.40
CA GLN A 87 9.20 8.04 6.89
C GLN A 87 9.16 7.86 8.42
N GLY A 88 10.28 8.21 9.09
CA GLY A 88 10.43 8.19 10.53
C GLY A 88 10.70 6.82 11.15
N SER A 89 11.13 6.84 12.41
CA SER A 89 11.54 5.66 13.19
C SER A 89 10.36 4.88 13.78
N GLY A 90 9.15 5.41 13.68
CA GLY A 90 7.96 4.77 14.23
C GLY A 90 6.67 5.46 13.83
N SER A 91 5.55 4.86 14.23
CA SER A 91 4.22 5.45 14.02
C SER A 91 3.28 4.96 15.12
N ARG A 92 2.49 5.86 15.67
CA ARG A 92 1.44 5.53 16.65
C ARG A 92 0.16 6.22 16.24
N HIS A 93 -0.92 5.46 16.13
CA HIS A 93 -2.22 6.04 15.84
C HIS A 93 -3.35 5.17 16.37
N TRP A 94 -4.49 5.80 16.59
CA TRP A 94 -5.76 5.12 16.71
C TRP A 94 -6.60 5.38 15.46
N ALA A 95 -7.49 4.45 15.14
CA ALA A 95 -8.37 4.55 13.99
C ALA A 95 -9.75 4.00 14.32
N PHE A 96 -10.75 4.59 13.69
CA PHE A 96 -12.10 4.08 13.63
C PHE A 96 -12.42 3.72 12.19
N ASN A 97 -12.87 2.50 11.93
CA ASN A 97 -13.15 2.00 10.62
C ASN A 97 -14.55 1.40 10.58
N ALA A 98 -15.31 1.73 9.55
CA ALA A 98 -16.58 1.11 9.24
C ALA A 98 -16.56 0.67 7.79
N ASP A 99 -16.92 -0.57 7.50
CA ASP A 99 -17.09 -1.08 6.16
C ASP A 99 -18.36 -1.92 6.05
N SER A 100 -18.99 -1.84 4.91
CA SER A 100 -20.24 -2.54 4.61
C SER A 100 -20.22 -3.09 3.20
N TYR A 101 -20.69 -4.31 3.06
CA TYR A 101 -20.97 -4.95 1.79
C TYR A 101 -22.35 -5.58 1.85
N MET A 102 -23.27 -5.05 1.08
CA MET A 102 -24.67 -5.46 1.07
C MET A 102 -25.05 -6.04 -0.28
N LYS A 103 -25.57 -7.26 -0.25
CA LYS A 103 -26.04 -7.99 -1.43
C LYS A 103 -27.55 -8.00 -1.47
N TYR A 104 -28.10 -7.50 -2.57
CA TYR A 104 -29.52 -7.53 -2.89
C TYR A 104 -29.76 -8.37 -4.13
N LYS A 105 -31.03 -8.67 -4.41
CA LYS A 105 -31.45 -9.36 -5.63
C LYS A 105 -31.00 -8.52 -6.86
N GLY A 106 -29.95 -8.99 -7.59
CA GLY A 106 -29.44 -8.33 -8.80
C GLY A 106 -28.55 -7.11 -8.59
N SER A 107 -28.31 -6.68 -7.35
CA SER A 107 -27.45 -5.53 -7.06
C SER A 107 -26.57 -5.75 -5.81
N THR A 108 -25.52 -4.95 -5.72
CA THR A 108 -24.56 -4.95 -4.61
C THR A 108 -24.18 -3.52 -4.28
N LEU A 109 -24.30 -3.15 -3.00
CA LEU A 109 -23.78 -1.90 -2.45
C LEU A 109 -22.59 -2.20 -1.55
N TRP A 110 -21.61 -1.31 -1.55
CA TRP A 110 -20.52 -1.35 -0.58
C TRP A 110 -20.09 0.06 -0.20
N GLY A 111 -19.50 0.19 0.96
CA GLY A 111 -18.96 1.46 1.40
C GLY A 111 -17.98 1.24 2.54
N ALA A 112 -17.11 2.22 2.72
CA ALA A 112 -16.20 2.28 3.85
C ALA A 112 -16.00 3.72 4.30
N ALA A 113 -15.88 3.92 5.61
CA ALA A 113 -15.50 5.17 6.22
C ALA A 113 -14.39 4.90 7.23
N SER A 114 -13.38 5.76 7.29
CA SER A 114 -12.34 5.66 8.31
C SER A 114 -11.89 7.03 8.78
N TYR A 115 -11.55 7.10 10.06
CA TYR A 115 -10.83 8.20 10.68
C TYR A 115 -9.59 7.65 11.36
N ARG A 116 -8.46 8.33 11.16
CA ARG A 116 -7.18 7.98 11.78
C ARG A 116 -6.55 9.22 12.37
N ASN A 117 -6.12 9.13 13.62
CA ASN A 117 -5.38 10.21 14.30
C ASN A 117 -4.15 9.62 15.00
N GLY A 118 -3.02 10.31 14.87
CA GLY A 118 -1.78 9.86 15.47
C GLY A 118 -0.57 10.66 15.01
N LYS A 119 0.59 10.01 15.07
CA LYS A 119 1.84 10.63 14.65
C LYS A 119 2.85 9.63 14.08
N ASP A 120 3.69 10.11 13.19
CA ASP A 120 4.92 9.47 12.77
C ASP A 120 6.08 10.09 13.56
N LEU A 121 6.99 9.24 14.06
CA LEU A 121 8.03 9.63 15.01
C LEU A 121 9.34 9.90 14.26
N ASP A 122 10.03 10.97 14.62
CA ASP A 122 11.37 11.32 14.13
C ASP A 122 11.49 11.25 12.60
N VAL A 123 10.58 11.94 11.89
CA VAL A 123 10.64 12.09 10.43
C VAL A 123 11.70 13.14 10.12
N ARG A 124 12.68 12.80 9.29
CA ARG A 124 13.80 13.67 8.91
C ARG A 124 13.91 13.78 7.40
N TRP A 125 14.39 14.92 6.91
CA TRP A 125 14.57 15.18 5.48
C TRP A 125 13.28 15.01 4.66
N ASN A 126 12.15 15.30 5.29
CA ASN A 126 10.84 15.25 4.65
C ASN A 126 9.84 16.13 5.41
N GLU A 127 9.49 17.26 4.85
CA GLU A 127 8.46 18.18 5.33
C GLU A 127 7.15 18.05 4.53
N THR A 128 7.09 17.11 3.60
CA THR A 128 5.88 16.78 2.83
C THR A 128 5.10 15.64 3.46
N SER A 129 3.90 15.41 2.99
CA SER A 129 3.08 14.24 3.34
C SER A 129 3.00 13.28 2.17
N GLU A 130 2.57 12.04 2.45
CA GLU A 130 2.35 11.00 1.42
C GLU A 130 3.56 10.84 0.48
N LEU A 131 4.76 10.77 1.06
CA LEU A 131 6.05 10.68 0.38
C LEU A 131 6.05 9.78 -0.89
N PRO A 132 5.45 8.58 -0.90
CA PRO A 132 5.44 7.73 -2.11
C PRO A 132 4.75 8.35 -3.32
N LEU A 133 3.80 9.28 -3.12
CA LEU A 133 3.09 9.97 -4.20
C LEU A 133 3.91 11.13 -4.76
N VAL A 134 4.58 11.91 -3.89
CA VAL A 134 5.27 13.16 -4.27
C VAL A 134 6.73 12.95 -4.65
N TYR A 135 7.37 11.86 -4.18
CA TYR A 135 8.77 11.56 -4.48
C TYR A 135 9.04 11.52 -6.00
N PRO A 136 10.17 12.09 -6.51
CA PRO A 136 11.35 12.52 -5.77
C PRO A 136 11.31 13.99 -5.30
N TYR A 137 10.29 14.74 -5.63
CA TYR A 137 10.20 16.17 -5.39
C TYR A 137 9.65 16.44 -3.98
N VAL A 138 10.55 16.56 -3.02
CA VAL A 138 10.24 16.62 -1.59
C VAL A 138 10.78 17.91 -1.00
N MET A 139 9.94 18.63 -0.25
CA MET A 139 10.41 19.71 0.61
C MET A 139 11.03 19.11 1.87
N ALA A 140 12.21 19.57 2.26
CA ALA A 140 12.97 18.94 3.33
C ALA A 140 13.79 19.92 4.16
N ASP A 141 14.01 19.57 5.43
CA ASP A 141 15.02 20.16 6.30
C ASP A 141 15.85 19.05 6.99
N SER A 142 16.92 19.45 7.64
CA SER A 142 17.85 18.53 8.33
C SER A 142 17.46 18.23 9.79
N ILE A 143 16.52 18.96 10.39
CA ILE A 143 16.16 18.83 11.81
C ILE A 143 15.25 17.63 12.03
N GLY A 144 14.13 17.62 11.31
CA GLY A 144 13.09 16.62 11.46
C GLY A 144 12.28 16.74 12.74
N GLY A 145 11.57 15.68 13.07
CA GLY A 145 10.74 15.54 14.28
C GLY A 145 9.45 14.78 14.07
N ASP A 146 8.59 14.76 15.08
CA ASP A 146 7.31 14.05 15.04
C ASP A 146 6.31 14.79 14.17
N ILE A 147 5.71 14.10 13.19
CA ILE A 147 4.62 14.62 12.35
C ILE A 147 3.30 14.07 12.88
N LYS A 148 2.43 14.93 13.39
CA LYS A 148 1.05 14.61 13.72
C LYS A 148 0.22 14.50 12.46
N LYS A 149 -0.77 13.58 12.45
CA LYS A 149 -1.61 13.34 11.28
C LYS A 149 -3.06 13.04 11.66
N GLU A 150 -3.97 13.60 10.87
CA GLU A 150 -5.39 13.32 10.91
C GLU A 150 -5.85 12.97 9.49
N ILE A 151 -6.44 11.79 9.31
CA ILE A 151 -6.81 11.31 7.98
C ILE A 151 -8.26 10.84 8.02
N TYR A 152 -9.04 11.35 7.09
CA TYR A 152 -10.43 10.97 6.85
C TYR A 152 -10.53 10.28 5.49
N SER A 153 -11.20 9.14 5.42
CA SER A 153 -11.46 8.46 4.16
C SER A 153 -12.89 7.98 4.09
N PHE A 154 -13.52 8.24 2.94
CA PHE A 154 -14.86 7.77 2.62
C PHE A 154 -14.83 7.13 1.23
N SER A 155 -15.52 6.02 1.06
CA SER A 155 -15.69 5.40 -0.24
C SER A 155 -17.01 4.65 -0.30
N GLY A 156 -17.56 4.54 -1.50
CA GLY A 156 -18.77 3.79 -1.72
C GLY A 156 -18.95 3.44 -3.18
N GLY A 157 -19.77 2.44 -3.44
CA GLY A 157 -20.07 2.04 -4.79
C GLY A 157 -21.33 1.20 -4.87
N TYR A 158 -21.82 1.10 -6.07
CA TYR A 158 -23.00 0.35 -6.46
C TYR A 158 -22.71 -0.43 -7.74
N ALA A 159 -23.18 -1.66 -7.78
CA ALA A 159 -23.17 -2.47 -9.00
C ALA A 159 -24.50 -3.19 -9.17
N SER A 160 -24.94 -3.33 -10.40
CA SER A 160 -26.16 -4.04 -10.77
C SER A 160 -25.97 -4.81 -12.07
N SER A 161 -26.79 -5.83 -12.29
CA SER A 161 -26.78 -6.61 -13.52
C SER A 161 -28.21 -6.82 -14.06
N ARG A 162 -28.34 -6.72 -15.39
CA ARG A 162 -29.58 -7.02 -16.10
C ARG A 162 -29.28 -7.94 -17.29
N GLY A 163 -29.75 -9.19 -17.22
CA GLY A 163 -29.41 -10.18 -18.22
C GLY A 163 -27.90 -10.46 -18.24
N PRO A 164 -27.25 -10.43 -19.41
CA PRO A 164 -25.80 -10.63 -19.54
C PRO A 164 -24.98 -9.40 -19.15
N LEU A 165 -25.58 -8.21 -19.15
CA LEU A 165 -24.89 -6.96 -18.86
C LEU A 165 -24.86 -6.65 -17.36
N GLY A 166 -23.68 -6.29 -16.85
CA GLY A 166 -23.47 -5.71 -15.53
C GLY A 166 -22.80 -4.36 -15.65
N TRP A 167 -23.07 -3.49 -14.68
CA TRP A 167 -22.43 -2.16 -14.58
C TRP A 167 -22.22 -1.81 -13.12
N GLY A 168 -21.31 -0.91 -12.86
CA GLY A 168 -21.06 -0.43 -11.51
C GLY A 168 -20.28 0.88 -11.53
N GLY A 169 -20.46 1.64 -10.44
CA GLY A 169 -19.73 2.87 -10.19
C GLY A 169 -19.26 2.92 -8.75
N ALA A 170 -18.11 3.54 -8.53
CA ALA A 170 -17.59 3.79 -7.19
C ALA A 170 -16.91 5.14 -7.13
N MET A 171 -16.97 5.75 -5.94
CA MET A 171 -16.24 6.97 -5.63
C MET A 171 -15.55 6.84 -4.27
N GLY A 172 -14.49 7.63 -4.08
CA GLY A 172 -13.79 7.70 -2.81
C GLY A 172 -13.14 9.06 -2.64
N TYR A 173 -13.07 9.51 -1.40
CA TYR A 173 -12.37 10.73 -1.02
C TYR A 173 -11.53 10.47 0.22
N THR A 174 -10.27 10.93 0.18
CA THR A 174 -9.38 10.93 1.33
C THR A 174 -8.86 12.33 1.55
N ALA A 175 -9.01 12.85 2.76
CA ALA A 175 -8.44 14.11 3.22
C ALA A 175 -7.45 13.84 4.35
N GLY A 176 -6.32 14.55 4.35
CA GLY A 176 -5.31 14.45 5.39
C GLY A 176 -4.82 15.83 5.83
N LEU A 177 -4.60 15.96 7.13
CA LEU A 177 -3.89 17.07 7.75
C LEU A 177 -2.65 16.50 8.45
N TYR A 178 -1.48 17.07 8.15
CA TYR A 178 -0.20 16.67 8.72
C TYR A 178 0.53 17.90 9.20
N TYR A 179 1.06 17.88 10.41
CA TYR A 179 1.71 19.05 10.98
C TYR A 179 2.72 18.69 12.07
N ARG A 180 3.67 19.60 12.26
CA ARG A 180 4.64 19.57 13.37
C ARG A 180 4.47 20.83 14.22
N ALA A 181 4.62 20.69 15.55
CA ALA A 181 4.49 21.82 16.48
C ALA A 181 5.83 22.47 16.86
N VAL A 182 6.95 21.96 16.33
CA VAL A 182 8.32 22.44 16.57
C VAL A 182 8.92 22.84 15.22
N ASP A 183 9.73 23.91 15.22
CA ASP A 183 10.35 24.45 14.01
C ASP A 183 11.31 23.47 13.34
N PRO A 184 11.28 23.42 12.01
CA PRO A 184 10.28 24.05 11.13
C PRO A 184 8.91 23.42 11.31
N ARG A 185 7.84 24.22 11.17
CA ARG A 185 6.45 23.81 11.41
C ARG A 185 5.70 23.56 10.09
N PRO A 186 5.91 22.43 9.42
CA PRO A 186 5.11 22.11 8.26
C PRO A 186 3.65 21.92 8.64
N ARG A 187 2.77 22.42 7.79
CA ARG A 187 1.34 22.18 7.80
C ARG A 187 0.92 21.76 6.41
N ASN A 188 0.65 20.48 6.24
CA ASN A 188 0.31 19.90 4.94
C ASN A 188 -1.14 19.48 4.92
N VAL A 189 -1.88 19.90 3.90
CA VAL A 189 -3.26 19.49 3.66
C VAL A 189 -3.31 18.68 2.38
N THR A 190 -3.83 17.46 2.46
CA THR A 190 -3.96 16.57 1.30
C THR A 190 -5.42 16.28 0.97
N GLY A 191 -5.71 16.12 -0.32
CA GLY A 191 -7.00 15.69 -0.82
C GLY A 191 -6.84 14.76 -2.01
N ASN A 192 -7.53 13.62 -2.00
CA ASN A 192 -7.52 12.64 -3.09
C ASN A 192 -8.96 12.19 -3.39
N LEU A 193 -9.52 12.67 -4.49
CA LEU A 193 -10.85 12.32 -4.98
C LEU A 193 -10.71 11.29 -6.11
N ARG A 194 -11.44 10.19 -6.01
CA ARG A 194 -11.37 9.05 -6.95
C ARG A 194 -12.75 8.69 -7.46
N PHE A 195 -12.83 8.37 -8.74
CA PHE A 195 -14.02 7.84 -9.41
C PHE A 195 -13.63 6.63 -10.23
N SER A 196 -14.50 5.64 -10.30
CA SER A 196 -14.37 4.52 -11.22
C SER A 196 -15.73 4.08 -11.74
N LEU A 197 -15.77 3.71 -13.01
CA LEU A 197 -16.92 3.14 -13.70
C LEU A 197 -16.50 1.81 -14.28
N GLY A 198 -17.38 0.81 -14.21
CA GLY A 198 -17.13 -0.52 -14.73
C GLY A 198 -18.31 -1.08 -15.47
N GLY A 199 -18.01 -1.88 -16.47
CA GLY A 199 -18.99 -2.69 -17.21
C GLY A 199 -18.57 -4.15 -17.23
N THR A 200 -19.51 -5.07 -17.27
CA THR A 200 -19.28 -6.49 -17.47
C THR A 200 -20.25 -7.07 -18.49
N TYR A 201 -19.78 -8.06 -19.25
CA TYR A 201 -20.61 -8.84 -20.15
C TYR A 201 -20.41 -10.34 -19.91
N ARG A 202 -21.52 -11.08 -19.75
CA ARG A 202 -21.53 -12.51 -19.47
C ARG A 202 -21.87 -13.29 -20.74
N PHE A 203 -21.00 -14.25 -21.09
CA PHE A 203 -21.15 -15.09 -22.27
C PHE A 203 -20.51 -16.46 -22.03
N GLY A 204 -21.15 -17.53 -22.47
CA GLY A 204 -20.55 -18.89 -22.48
C GLY A 204 -19.91 -19.36 -21.16
N GLY A 205 -20.44 -18.95 -20.00
CA GLY A 205 -19.86 -19.27 -18.69
C GLY A 205 -18.68 -18.35 -18.29
N CYS A 206 -18.37 -17.33 -19.08
CA CYS A 206 -17.36 -16.31 -18.79
C CYS A 206 -18.02 -14.96 -18.48
N THR A 207 -17.33 -14.13 -17.72
CA THR A 207 -17.66 -12.72 -17.47
C THR A 207 -16.46 -11.86 -17.82
N ALA A 208 -16.54 -11.10 -18.90
CA ALA A 208 -15.54 -10.10 -19.25
C ALA A 208 -15.91 -8.75 -18.61
N GLY A 209 -14.90 -8.00 -18.20
CA GLY A 209 -15.07 -6.69 -17.55
C GLY A 209 -14.10 -5.63 -18.08
N LEU A 210 -14.59 -4.39 -18.12
CA LEU A 210 -13.82 -3.19 -18.44
C LEU A 210 -14.05 -2.17 -17.31
N MET A 211 -12.99 -1.46 -16.92
CA MET A 211 -13.05 -0.37 -15.93
C MET A 211 -12.29 0.84 -16.44
N LEU A 212 -12.87 2.01 -16.19
CA LEU A 212 -12.22 3.31 -16.32
C LEU A 212 -12.21 4.01 -14.95
N GLY A 213 -11.05 4.58 -14.61
CA GLY A 213 -10.89 5.32 -13.35
C GLY A 213 -10.20 6.65 -13.57
N TYR A 214 -10.56 7.62 -12.74
CA TYR A 214 -9.91 8.92 -12.62
C TYR A 214 -9.74 9.30 -11.16
N ALA A 215 -8.56 9.86 -10.82
CA ALA A 215 -8.38 10.47 -9.50
C ALA A 215 -7.69 11.82 -9.61
N LYS A 216 -8.08 12.73 -8.71
CA LYS A 216 -7.50 14.05 -8.52
C LYS A 216 -6.83 14.14 -7.16
N TYR A 217 -5.53 14.38 -7.16
CA TYR A 217 -4.72 14.58 -5.97
C TYR A 217 -4.29 16.04 -5.83
N LYS A 218 -4.37 16.58 -4.62
CA LYS A 218 -3.79 17.87 -4.25
C LYS A 218 -3.13 17.76 -2.89
N GLN A 219 -1.99 18.43 -2.71
CA GLN A 219 -1.35 18.64 -1.42
C GLN A 219 -0.80 20.06 -1.38
N THR A 220 -1.08 20.81 -0.31
CA THR A 220 -0.44 22.08 0.01
C THR A 220 0.53 21.86 1.16
N ASN A 221 1.70 22.49 1.10
CA ASN A 221 2.71 22.46 2.14
C ASN A 221 3.07 23.90 2.48
N GLU A 222 2.73 24.31 3.70
CA GLU A 222 3.06 25.59 4.30
C GLU A 222 4.09 25.32 5.40
N VAL A 223 5.11 26.14 5.55
CA VAL A 223 6.13 25.99 6.61
C VAL A 223 6.38 27.31 7.29
N ASP A 224 6.09 27.34 8.57
CA ASP A 224 6.31 28.47 9.45
C ASP A 224 7.55 28.26 10.33
N PHE A 225 8.25 29.35 10.62
CA PHE A 225 9.35 29.43 11.58
C PHE A 225 8.99 30.46 12.66
N TYR A 226 9.09 30.05 13.91
CA TYR A 226 8.78 30.89 15.08
C TYR A 226 10.03 31.25 15.89
N SER A 227 11.18 30.66 15.56
CA SER A 227 12.43 30.94 16.25
C SER A 227 12.99 32.32 15.88
N GLU A 228 13.24 33.16 16.87
CA GLU A 228 13.91 34.47 16.69
C GLU A 228 15.42 34.35 16.32
N LEU A 229 15.98 33.13 16.45
CA LEU A 229 17.39 32.86 16.10
C LEU A 229 17.60 32.66 14.60
N GLY A 230 16.60 32.92 13.79
CA GLY A 230 16.60 32.80 12.34
C GLY A 230 16.01 31.49 11.83
N SER A 231 15.60 31.49 10.59
CA SER A 231 15.07 30.33 9.89
C SER A 231 16.22 29.44 9.41
N ARG A 232 15.99 28.14 9.40
CA ARG A 232 16.87 27.19 8.71
C ARG A 232 16.45 27.08 7.25
N ARG A 233 17.43 26.78 6.41
CA ARG A 233 17.24 26.66 4.99
C ARG A 233 16.41 25.42 4.65
N LEU A 234 15.23 25.63 4.07
CA LEU A 234 14.45 24.58 3.45
C LEU A 234 15.02 24.21 2.10
N LEU A 235 15.03 22.93 1.78
CA LEU A 235 15.53 22.35 0.55
C LEU A 235 14.39 21.78 -0.26
N HIS A 236 14.47 21.89 -1.58
CA HIS A 236 13.57 21.22 -2.52
C HIS A 236 14.32 20.07 -3.18
N LEU A 237 14.20 18.87 -2.60
CA LEU A 237 14.85 17.67 -3.12
C LEU A 237 14.29 17.31 -4.50
N THR A 238 15.17 16.81 -5.37
CA THR A 238 14.85 16.40 -6.74
C THR A 238 15.23 14.95 -7.01
N GLY A 239 15.92 14.32 -6.07
CA GLY A 239 16.39 12.94 -6.13
C GLY A 239 16.89 12.45 -4.78
N PRO A 240 17.59 11.31 -4.73
CA PRO A 240 18.07 10.74 -3.47
C PRO A 240 18.95 11.69 -2.65
N VAL A 241 19.85 12.43 -3.32
CA VAL A 241 20.83 13.34 -2.71
C VAL A 241 21.07 14.60 -3.57
N SER A 242 20.01 15.05 -4.22
CA SER A 242 20.04 16.24 -5.09
C SER A 242 18.90 17.19 -4.76
N ASP A 243 19.07 18.47 -4.99
CA ASP A 243 18.07 19.51 -4.75
C ASP A 243 18.14 20.65 -5.76
N TYR A 244 17.12 21.51 -5.75
CA TYR A 244 17.11 22.80 -6.41
C TYR A 244 17.87 23.83 -5.57
N GLY A 245 19.20 23.86 -5.64
CA GLY A 245 20.02 24.76 -4.84
C GLY A 245 19.64 26.24 -4.91
N ARG A 246 19.12 26.69 -6.06
CA ARG A 246 18.72 28.08 -6.30
C ARG A 246 17.48 28.52 -5.49
N PHE A 247 16.58 27.58 -5.17
CA PHE A 247 15.31 27.88 -4.50
C PHE A 247 15.30 27.45 -3.04
N ALA A 248 16.44 27.11 -2.48
CA ALA A 248 16.55 26.82 -1.06
C ALA A 248 16.50 28.13 -0.25
N GLY A 249 15.69 28.21 0.79
CA GLY A 249 15.51 29.41 1.61
C GLY A 249 14.34 29.32 2.57
N ASP A 250 13.89 30.47 3.05
CA ASP A 250 12.87 30.60 4.09
C ASP A 250 11.44 30.56 3.54
N ALA A 251 11.24 31.09 2.33
CA ALA A 251 9.93 31.16 1.66
C ALA A 251 9.79 29.97 0.72
N ALA A 252 9.36 28.84 1.23
CA ALA A 252 9.43 27.58 0.53
C ALA A 252 8.07 26.87 0.40
N ASP A 253 6.95 27.60 0.55
CA ASP A 253 5.63 27.01 0.39
C ASP A 253 5.46 26.37 -0.97
N THR A 254 4.97 25.16 -0.99
CA THR A 254 4.77 24.38 -2.19
C THR A 254 3.38 23.79 -2.25
N TYR A 255 2.93 23.48 -3.47
CA TYR A 255 1.79 22.57 -3.62
C TYR A 255 2.05 21.55 -4.73
N TYR A 256 1.36 20.43 -4.59
CA TYR A 256 1.35 19.35 -5.57
C TYR A 256 -0.03 19.21 -6.19
N ASN A 257 -0.04 18.99 -7.50
CA ASN A 257 -1.25 18.79 -8.28
C ASN A 257 -1.10 17.53 -9.13
N GLY A 258 -1.89 16.49 -8.81
CA GLY A 258 -1.81 15.19 -9.45
C GLY A 258 -3.09 14.76 -10.14
N ASN A 259 -2.95 14.02 -11.25
CA ASN A 259 -4.05 13.38 -11.95
C ASN A 259 -3.69 11.90 -12.21
N THR A 260 -4.64 11.01 -11.98
CA THR A 260 -4.49 9.58 -12.25
C THR A 260 -5.55 9.11 -13.22
N PHE A 261 -5.14 8.37 -14.24
CA PHE A 261 -6.03 7.65 -15.15
C PHE A 261 -5.78 6.15 -14.98
N THR A 262 -6.84 5.38 -14.93
CA THR A 262 -6.81 3.93 -14.75
C THR A 262 -7.66 3.25 -15.83
N LEU A 263 -7.11 2.22 -16.44
CA LEU A 263 -7.81 1.31 -17.34
C LEU A 263 -7.68 -0.12 -16.78
N GLY A 264 -8.79 -0.82 -16.58
CA GLY A 264 -8.83 -2.19 -16.08
C GLY A 264 -9.53 -3.14 -17.02
N LEU A 265 -8.98 -4.33 -17.21
CA LEU A 265 -9.56 -5.44 -17.96
C LEU A 265 -9.67 -6.66 -17.04
N ASN A 266 -10.79 -7.36 -17.13
CA ASN A 266 -11.06 -8.53 -16.29
C ASN A 266 -11.71 -9.64 -17.12
N LEU A 267 -11.41 -10.89 -16.77
CA LEU A 267 -12.10 -12.08 -17.25
C LEU A 267 -12.24 -13.06 -16.09
N ALA A 268 -13.47 -13.43 -15.76
CA ALA A 268 -13.76 -14.47 -14.78
C ALA A 268 -14.52 -15.61 -15.44
N THR A 269 -14.18 -16.87 -15.14
CA THR A 269 -14.80 -18.05 -15.72
C THR A 269 -15.56 -18.86 -14.66
N ALA A 270 -16.55 -19.65 -15.09
CA ALA A 270 -17.26 -20.57 -14.21
C ALA A 270 -16.36 -21.66 -13.60
N GLY A 271 -15.20 -21.94 -14.23
CA GLY A 271 -14.17 -22.85 -13.73
C GLY A 271 -13.28 -22.25 -12.63
N GLY A 272 -13.54 -21.00 -12.21
CA GLY A 272 -12.81 -20.32 -11.14
C GLY A 272 -11.53 -19.61 -11.58
N LEU A 273 -11.21 -19.56 -12.88
CA LEU A 273 -10.10 -18.74 -13.39
C LEU A 273 -10.54 -17.27 -13.43
N VAL A 274 -9.72 -16.39 -12.84
CA VAL A 274 -9.88 -14.92 -12.88
C VAL A 274 -8.60 -14.31 -13.39
N LEU A 275 -8.68 -13.63 -14.54
CA LEU A 275 -7.58 -12.88 -15.13
C LEU A 275 -7.89 -11.39 -15.04
N SER A 276 -6.92 -10.59 -14.67
CA SER A 276 -7.07 -9.14 -14.54
C SER A 276 -5.80 -8.42 -14.94
N ALA A 277 -5.97 -7.28 -15.60
CA ALA A 277 -4.88 -6.35 -15.90
C ALA A 277 -5.37 -4.93 -15.62
N GLU A 278 -4.52 -4.12 -15.00
CA GLU A 278 -4.79 -2.72 -14.70
C GLU A 278 -3.60 -1.86 -15.11
N ALA A 279 -3.83 -0.89 -15.97
CA ALA A 279 -2.85 0.13 -16.35
C ALA A 279 -3.20 1.45 -15.65
N VAL A 280 -2.22 2.03 -14.96
CA VAL A 280 -2.36 3.29 -14.21
C VAL A 280 -1.33 4.28 -14.73
N ARG A 281 -1.75 5.51 -15.00
CA ARG A 281 -0.87 6.64 -15.30
C ARG A 281 -1.17 7.78 -14.35
N TYR A 282 -0.21 8.11 -13.50
CA TYR A 282 -0.24 9.21 -12.54
C TYR A 282 0.71 10.31 -13.01
N THR A 283 0.24 11.54 -13.07
CA THR A 283 1.04 12.74 -13.34
C THR A 283 0.99 13.65 -12.13
N LEU A 284 2.11 14.24 -11.77
CA LEU A 284 2.27 15.14 -10.63
C LEU A 284 3.04 16.38 -11.06
N THR A 285 2.56 17.55 -10.71
CA THR A 285 3.30 18.81 -10.84
C THR A 285 3.62 19.34 -9.44
N ASN A 286 4.87 19.69 -9.19
CA ASN A 286 5.33 20.39 -8.00
C ASN A 286 5.49 21.88 -8.32
N VAL A 287 4.87 22.74 -7.53
CA VAL A 287 4.82 24.20 -7.74
C VAL A 287 5.28 24.90 -6.46
N LEU A 288 6.19 25.84 -6.61
CA LEU A 288 6.64 26.75 -5.55
C LEU A 288 5.68 27.93 -5.49
N SER A 289 4.77 27.95 -4.52
CA SER A 289 3.71 28.95 -4.41
C SER A 289 4.23 30.31 -3.96
N SER A 290 5.26 30.33 -3.13
CA SER A 290 5.91 31.55 -2.66
C SER A 290 6.61 32.37 -3.75
N LEU A 291 6.90 31.78 -4.92
CA LEU A 291 7.50 32.45 -6.07
C LEU A 291 6.52 32.50 -7.25
N ASN A 292 5.41 33.21 -7.08
CA ASN A 292 4.39 33.43 -8.14
C ASN A 292 3.92 32.12 -8.80
N ASN A 293 3.71 31.06 -8.00
CA ASN A 293 3.30 29.73 -8.48
C ASN A 293 4.26 29.14 -9.53
N LEU A 294 5.56 29.18 -9.26
CA LEU A 294 6.58 28.68 -10.16
C LEU A 294 6.50 27.14 -10.30
N PRO A 295 6.20 26.57 -11.49
CA PRO A 295 6.14 25.12 -11.68
C PRO A 295 7.57 24.57 -11.76
N MET A 296 8.08 24.03 -10.65
CA MET A 296 9.46 23.56 -10.53
C MET A 296 9.72 22.27 -11.29
N ALA A 297 8.83 21.30 -11.12
CA ALA A 297 9.04 19.96 -11.66
C ALA A 297 7.73 19.22 -11.93
N HIS A 298 7.83 18.19 -12.75
CA HIS A 298 6.74 17.24 -12.91
C HIS A 298 7.24 15.80 -12.91
N ALA A 299 6.40 14.88 -12.40
CA ALA A 299 6.65 13.46 -12.42
C ALA A 299 5.53 12.73 -13.17
N VAL A 300 5.91 11.70 -13.92
CA VAL A 300 4.98 10.76 -14.56
C VAL A 300 5.28 9.37 -14.04
N HIS A 301 4.29 8.74 -13.44
CA HIS A 301 4.36 7.36 -12.97
C HIS A 301 3.38 6.50 -13.76
N SER A 302 3.91 5.52 -14.48
CA SER A 302 3.13 4.53 -15.22
C SER A 302 3.28 3.17 -14.54
N GLN A 303 2.19 2.45 -14.35
CA GLN A 303 2.17 1.17 -13.67
C GLN A 303 1.24 0.20 -14.41
N LEU A 304 1.68 -1.03 -14.57
CA LEU A 304 0.89 -2.17 -15.01
C LEU A 304 0.83 -3.19 -13.88
N ARG A 305 -0.37 -3.59 -13.50
CA ARG A 305 -0.64 -4.73 -12.63
C ARG A 305 -1.33 -5.82 -13.42
N ALA A 306 -0.85 -7.05 -13.32
CA ALA A 306 -1.51 -8.21 -13.88
C ALA A 306 -1.71 -9.25 -12.77
N GLU A 307 -2.85 -9.91 -12.79
CA GLU A 307 -3.23 -10.95 -11.85
C GLU A 307 -3.88 -12.11 -12.60
N ALA A 308 -3.38 -13.33 -12.35
CA ALA A 308 -4.00 -14.57 -12.79
C ALA A 308 -4.29 -15.41 -11.55
N ALA A 309 -5.56 -15.58 -11.21
CA ALA A 309 -6.00 -16.32 -10.04
C ALA A 309 -6.86 -17.51 -10.46
N TRP A 310 -6.68 -18.64 -9.77
CA TRP A 310 -7.58 -19.76 -9.80
C TRP A 310 -8.23 -19.93 -8.42
N VAL A 311 -9.55 -19.98 -8.39
CA VAL A 311 -10.37 -20.08 -7.19
C VAL A 311 -11.16 -21.36 -7.25
N GLY A 312 -10.70 -22.37 -6.54
CA GLY A 312 -11.37 -23.67 -6.46
C GLY A 312 -12.56 -23.67 -5.49
N ARG A 313 -13.50 -24.58 -5.71
CA ARG A 313 -14.72 -24.72 -4.88
C ARG A 313 -14.45 -25.27 -3.48
N SER A 314 -13.32 -25.95 -3.27
CA SER A 314 -12.93 -26.63 -2.02
C SER A 314 -12.13 -25.74 -1.06
N GLY A 315 -12.13 -24.39 -1.23
CA GLY A 315 -11.30 -23.50 -0.42
C GLY A 315 -9.81 -23.50 -0.83
N MET A 316 -9.50 -24.10 -1.98
CA MET A 316 -8.17 -24.06 -2.58
C MET A 316 -8.11 -22.95 -3.64
N GLY A 317 -6.95 -22.33 -3.79
CA GLY A 317 -6.73 -21.34 -4.81
C GLY A 317 -5.26 -21.01 -4.97
N ALA A 318 -4.95 -20.37 -6.08
CA ALA A 318 -3.61 -19.84 -6.35
C ALA A 318 -3.73 -18.53 -7.09
N VAL A 319 -2.79 -17.63 -6.90
CA VAL A 319 -2.70 -16.36 -7.62
C VAL A 319 -1.26 -16.04 -7.98
N ALA A 320 -1.04 -15.71 -9.24
CA ALA A 320 0.18 -15.10 -9.73
C ALA A 320 -0.07 -13.61 -9.95
N ARG A 321 0.87 -12.76 -9.52
CA ARG A 321 0.81 -11.31 -9.69
C ARG A 321 2.10 -10.79 -10.29
N LEU A 322 1.95 -9.83 -11.18
CA LEU A 322 3.04 -9.04 -11.74
C LEU A 322 2.70 -7.56 -11.60
N LEU A 323 3.64 -6.80 -11.06
CA LEU A 323 3.60 -5.34 -11.05
C LEU A 323 4.86 -4.84 -11.74
N VAL A 324 4.67 -4.02 -12.75
CA VAL A 324 5.76 -3.29 -13.42
C VAL A 324 5.43 -1.81 -13.31
N SER A 325 6.32 -1.03 -12.76
CA SER A 325 6.14 0.41 -12.69
C SER A 325 7.39 1.17 -13.12
N ARG A 326 7.15 2.34 -13.71
CA ARG A 326 8.18 3.29 -14.12
C ARG A 326 7.79 4.69 -13.71
N ARG A 327 8.68 5.38 -13.01
CA ARG A 327 8.55 6.79 -12.68
C ARG A 327 9.63 7.57 -13.37
N LYS A 328 9.24 8.70 -13.98
CA LYS A 328 10.14 9.67 -14.61
C LYS A 328 9.90 11.02 -13.97
N GLY A 329 10.95 11.69 -13.53
CA GLY A 329 10.93 13.05 -13.03
C GLY A 329 11.63 14.00 -14.02
N THR A 330 11.01 15.14 -14.24
CA THR A 330 11.48 16.21 -15.12
C THR A 330 11.53 17.50 -14.33
N GLU A 331 12.65 18.17 -14.37
CA GLU A 331 12.94 19.42 -13.67
C GLU A 331 12.97 20.58 -14.66
N ASN A 332 12.30 21.68 -14.34
CA ASN A 332 12.35 22.90 -15.11
C ASN A 332 13.62 23.67 -14.76
N VAL A 333 14.31 24.18 -15.75
CA VAL A 333 15.48 25.06 -15.61
C VAL A 333 15.03 26.47 -15.88
N PHE A 334 15.39 27.38 -14.99
CA PHE A 334 14.97 28.77 -15.05
C PHE A 334 16.19 29.71 -15.30
N GLY A 335 15.97 30.69 -16.14
CA GLY A 335 16.87 31.83 -16.33
C GLY A 335 16.80 32.82 -15.17
N ASP A 336 17.49 33.94 -15.29
CA ASP A 336 17.49 35.00 -14.27
C ASP A 336 16.10 35.64 -14.18
N ALA A 337 15.76 36.05 -12.97
CA ALA A 337 14.48 36.69 -12.71
C ALA A 337 14.42 38.07 -13.35
N SER A 338 13.32 38.35 -14.04
CA SER A 338 12.97 39.70 -14.48
C SER A 338 11.63 40.07 -13.85
N ALA A 339 11.58 41.12 -13.04
CA ALA A 339 10.40 41.57 -12.33
C ALA A 339 9.65 40.42 -11.57
N ALA A 340 10.41 39.62 -10.81
CA ALA A 340 9.91 38.43 -10.07
C ALA A 340 9.34 37.28 -10.93
N VAL A 341 9.54 37.31 -12.24
CA VAL A 341 9.20 36.21 -13.15
C VAL A 341 10.48 35.47 -13.54
N PHE A 342 10.50 34.16 -13.33
CA PHE A 342 11.59 33.28 -13.73
C PHE A 342 11.26 32.64 -15.08
N PRO A 343 11.90 33.05 -16.20
CA PRO A 343 11.62 32.43 -17.48
C PRO A 343 12.13 30.99 -17.49
N LYS A 344 11.28 30.04 -17.88
CA LYS A 344 11.70 28.67 -18.13
C LYS A 344 12.51 28.62 -19.41
N ILE A 345 13.77 28.17 -19.31
CA ILE A 345 14.71 28.10 -20.43
C ILE A 345 14.99 26.69 -20.92
N ALA A 346 14.78 25.67 -20.08
CA ALA A 346 14.99 24.26 -20.43
C ALA A 346 14.23 23.30 -19.50
N GLU A 347 14.26 22.02 -19.84
CA GLU A 347 13.83 20.91 -19.00
C GLU A 347 14.94 19.85 -18.90
N ARG A 348 15.08 19.23 -17.73
CA ARG A 348 16.01 18.14 -17.49
C ARG A 348 15.26 16.90 -17.00
N ASN A 349 15.45 15.76 -17.67
CA ASN A 349 14.93 14.47 -17.24
C ASN A 349 15.98 13.77 -16.38
N ASN A 350 16.04 14.07 -15.09
CA ASN A 350 17.10 13.60 -14.19
C ASN A 350 16.70 12.34 -13.41
N TYR A 351 15.45 12.23 -12.97
CA TYR A 351 15.02 11.13 -12.11
C TYR A 351 14.32 10.01 -12.90
N PHE A 352 14.72 8.77 -12.61
CA PHE A 352 14.09 7.56 -13.12
C PHE A 352 14.01 6.50 -12.03
N GLU A 353 12.87 5.84 -11.92
CA GLU A 353 12.68 4.67 -11.07
C GLU A 353 11.98 3.57 -11.88
N ASN A 354 12.53 2.37 -11.83
CA ASN A 354 11.90 1.16 -12.34
C ASN A 354 11.69 0.20 -11.18
N ARG A 355 10.50 -0.40 -11.10
CA ARG A 355 10.16 -1.41 -10.10
C ARG A 355 9.44 -2.56 -10.78
N VAL A 356 9.86 -3.78 -10.47
CA VAL A 356 9.22 -5.02 -10.89
C VAL A 356 8.98 -5.87 -9.66
N GLU A 357 7.76 -6.33 -9.47
CA GLU A 357 7.39 -7.30 -8.45
C GLU A 357 6.65 -8.45 -9.10
N ALA A 358 7.13 -9.65 -8.90
CA ALA A 358 6.46 -10.87 -9.31
C ALA A 358 6.22 -11.76 -8.09
N SER A 359 5.04 -12.33 -7.96
CA SER A 359 4.72 -13.21 -6.83
C SER A 359 3.74 -14.30 -7.22
N LEU A 360 3.90 -15.44 -6.55
CA LEU A 360 2.98 -16.56 -6.57
C LEU A 360 2.50 -16.83 -5.14
N ARG A 361 1.20 -16.97 -4.94
CA ARG A 361 0.61 -17.31 -3.65
C ARG A 361 -0.40 -18.43 -3.85
N GLY A 362 -0.31 -19.45 -3.00
CA GLY A 362 -1.29 -20.53 -2.88
C GLY A 362 -2.17 -20.32 -1.67
N MET A 363 -3.30 -21.00 -1.63
CA MET A 363 -4.16 -21.14 -0.47
C MET A 363 -4.77 -22.54 -0.47
N ALA A 364 -4.75 -23.20 0.67
CA ALA A 364 -5.45 -24.45 0.90
C ALA A 364 -6.15 -24.39 2.26
N SER A 365 -7.43 -24.71 2.27
CA SER A 365 -8.26 -24.69 3.48
C SER A 365 -8.89 -26.04 3.73
N TRP A 366 -8.83 -26.50 4.98
CA TRP A 366 -9.42 -27.76 5.44
C TRP A 366 -10.36 -27.48 6.60
N ARG A 367 -11.43 -28.27 6.69
CA ARG A 367 -12.35 -28.25 7.82
C ARG A 367 -12.32 -29.60 8.51
N LEU A 368 -11.93 -29.61 9.77
CA LEU A 368 -11.86 -30.79 10.64
C LEU A 368 -12.83 -30.59 11.80
N ARG A 369 -14.09 -31.08 11.66
CA ARG A 369 -15.15 -30.89 12.65
C ARG A 369 -15.36 -29.41 13.02
N SER A 370 -14.95 -29.01 14.22
CA SER A 370 -15.07 -27.61 14.73
C SER A 370 -13.86 -26.71 14.42
N VAL A 371 -12.81 -27.27 13.80
CA VAL A 371 -11.59 -26.54 13.46
C VAL A 371 -11.47 -26.36 11.96
N SER A 372 -11.20 -25.16 11.51
CA SER A 372 -10.83 -24.85 10.12
C SER A 372 -9.36 -24.43 10.09
N LEU A 373 -8.57 -25.04 9.21
CA LEU A 373 -7.17 -24.74 9.00
C LEU A 373 -6.98 -24.16 7.60
N THR A 374 -6.22 -23.08 7.47
CA THR A 374 -5.84 -22.51 6.18
C THR A 374 -4.33 -22.33 6.14
N LEU A 375 -3.70 -22.82 5.08
CA LEU A 375 -2.30 -22.62 4.77
C LEU A 375 -2.19 -21.72 3.54
N THR A 376 -1.35 -20.69 3.61
CA THR A 376 -1.14 -19.74 2.51
C THR A 376 0.38 -19.57 2.27
N PRO A 377 1.01 -20.45 1.46
CA PRO A 377 2.38 -20.25 1.01
C PRO A 377 2.45 -19.14 -0.05
N ALA A 378 3.55 -18.38 -0.04
CA ALA A 378 3.82 -17.43 -1.10
C ALA A 378 5.33 -17.28 -1.32
N ALA A 379 5.71 -16.91 -2.54
CA ALA A 379 7.06 -16.54 -2.89
C ALA A 379 7.04 -15.42 -3.94
N GLY A 380 8.09 -14.63 -4.00
CA GLY A 380 8.16 -13.55 -4.98
C GLY A 380 9.55 -12.96 -5.12
N TYR A 381 9.66 -12.12 -6.14
CA TYR A 381 10.84 -11.35 -6.51
C TYR A 381 10.49 -9.87 -6.55
N THR A 382 11.40 -9.04 -6.06
CA THR A 382 11.28 -7.58 -6.12
C THR A 382 12.57 -7.00 -6.69
N HIS A 383 12.43 -6.17 -7.71
CA HIS A 383 13.49 -5.33 -8.28
C HIS A 383 13.10 -3.88 -8.13
N ARG A 384 13.99 -3.06 -7.59
CA ARG A 384 13.88 -1.61 -7.52
C ARG A 384 15.19 -0.99 -7.96
N ASN A 385 15.12 -0.05 -8.91
CA ASN A 385 16.28 0.69 -9.39
C ASN A 385 15.92 2.15 -9.56
N GLN A 386 16.53 3.02 -8.77
CA GLN A 386 16.41 4.48 -8.84
C GLN A 386 17.69 5.05 -9.43
N ILE A 387 17.56 5.97 -10.36
CA ILE A 387 18.68 6.66 -11.02
C ILE A 387 18.39 8.16 -11.03
N TYR A 388 19.34 8.94 -10.58
CA TYR A 388 19.42 10.38 -10.83
C TYR A 388 20.62 10.63 -11.75
N ARG A 389 20.45 11.43 -12.79
CA ARG A 389 21.45 11.52 -13.88
C ARG A 389 22.59 12.51 -13.60
N ASP A 390 22.25 13.69 -13.03
CA ASP A 390 23.21 14.76 -12.86
C ASP A 390 22.96 15.52 -11.54
N PRO A 391 23.84 15.38 -10.52
CA PRO A 391 24.97 14.45 -10.44
C PRO A 391 24.52 12.98 -10.38
N ARG A 392 25.32 12.10 -10.98
CA ARG A 392 24.93 10.70 -11.15
C ARG A 392 24.82 9.95 -9.81
N SER A 393 23.60 9.54 -9.46
CA SER A 393 23.34 8.68 -8.31
C SER A 393 22.50 7.49 -8.73
N ARG A 394 22.69 6.36 -8.05
CA ARG A 394 21.94 5.13 -8.27
C ARG A 394 21.69 4.41 -6.95
N ASP A 395 20.49 3.88 -6.77
CA ASP A 395 20.10 3.00 -5.66
C ASP A 395 19.31 1.82 -6.23
N MET A 396 19.91 0.62 -6.23
CA MET A 396 19.30 -0.59 -6.75
C MET A 396 19.31 -1.67 -5.68
N VAL A 397 18.14 -2.33 -5.50
CA VAL A 397 17.97 -3.46 -4.60
C VAL A 397 17.14 -4.54 -5.29
N ASN A 398 17.61 -5.78 -5.23
CA ASN A 398 16.93 -6.96 -5.71
C ASN A 398 16.73 -7.94 -4.57
N SER A 399 15.53 -8.46 -4.41
CA SER A 399 15.21 -9.39 -3.31
C SER A 399 14.37 -10.56 -3.81
N LEU A 400 14.66 -11.75 -3.28
CA LEU A 400 13.79 -12.93 -3.35
C LEU A 400 13.23 -13.17 -1.96
N TRP A 401 11.92 -13.44 -1.88
CA TRP A 401 11.29 -13.72 -0.60
C TRP A 401 10.37 -14.95 -0.68
N GLY A 402 10.25 -15.63 0.45
CA GLY A 402 9.31 -16.73 0.63
C GLY A 402 8.58 -16.59 1.96
N SER A 403 7.30 -16.93 2.00
CA SER A 403 6.48 -16.86 3.20
C SER A 403 5.53 -18.03 3.33
N ALA A 404 5.15 -18.33 4.57
CA ALA A 404 4.06 -19.23 4.89
C ALA A 404 3.20 -18.57 5.98
N ASP A 405 1.89 -18.54 5.76
CA ASP A 405 0.89 -18.14 6.75
C ASP A 405 0.00 -19.34 7.07
N VAL A 406 -0.20 -19.61 8.35
CA VAL A 406 -1.08 -20.65 8.88
C VAL A 406 -2.14 -19.98 9.72
N ARG A 407 -3.40 -20.27 9.42
CA ARG A 407 -4.57 -19.79 10.17
C ARG A 407 -5.38 -20.97 10.66
N ALA A 408 -5.65 -21.02 11.96
CA ALA A 408 -6.56 -21.98 12.58
C ALA A 408 -7.77 -21.23 13.16
N SER A 409 -8.96 -21.66 12.84
CA SER A 409 -10.21 -21.15 13.42
C SER A 409 -10.96 -22.25 14.12
N TRP A 410 -11.32 -22.04 15.36
CA TRP A 410 -12.10 -22.98 16.18
C TRP A 410 -13.44 -22.37 16.54
N ARG A 411 -14.52 -23.12 16.26
CA ARG A 411 -15.89 -22.72 16.55
C ARG A 411 -16.45 -23.52 17.72
N ALA A 412 -16.88 -22.86 18.79
CA ALA A 412 -17.52 -23.43 19.96
C ALA A 412 -18.77 -22.60 20.31
N GLY A 413 -19.96 -23.13 19.93
CA GLY A 413 -21.23 -22.47 20.17
C GLY A 413 -21.27 -21.04 19.61
N ARG A 414 -21.28 -20.05 20.51
CA ARG A 414 -21.31 -18.61 20.18
C ARG A 414 -19.93 -17.98 19.97
N LEU A 415 -18.85 -18.72 20.13
CA LEU A 415 -17.48 -18.24 20.00
C LEU A 415 -16.84 -18.78 18.71
N LEU A 416 -16.20 -17.91 17.94
CA LEU A 416 -15.24 -18.25 16.89
C LEU A 416 -13.89 -17.66 17.27
N LEU A 417 -12.95 -18.51 17.63
CA LEU A 417 -11.57 -18.13 17.92
C LEU A 417 -10.70 -18.39 16.69
N THR A 418 -9.92 -17.42 16.27
CA THR A 418 -8.99 -17.56 15.14
C THR A 418 -7.59 -17.16 15.59
N ALA A 419 -6.63 -18.05 15.37
CA ALA A 419 -5.21 -17.77 15.54
C ALA A 419 -4.54 -17.82 14.16
N ASN A 420 -3.58 -16.96 13.93
CA ASN A 420 -2.70 -17.03 12.76
C ASN A 420 -1.24 -16.82 13.15
N ALA A 421 -0.35 -17.48 12.41
CA ALA A 421 1.08 -17.32 12.51
C ALA A 421 1.65 -17.29 11.10
N ALA A 422 2.58 -16.37 10.85
CA ALA A 422 3.26 -16.26 9.56
C ALA A 422 4.76 -16.06 9.76
N ALA A 423 5.53 -16.63 8.84
CA ALA A 423 6.97 -16.40 8.72
C ALA A 423 7.31 -16.02 7.29
N THR A 424 8.20 -15.04 7.12
CA THR A 424 8.70 -14.60 5.82
C THR A 424 10.22 -14.48 5.91
N TYR A 425 10.92 -15.05 4.95
CA TYR A 425 12.33 -14.77 4.70
C TYR A 425 12.46 -13.94 3.43
N CYS A 426 13.28 -12.90 3.48
CA CYS A 426 13.62 -12.07 2.35
C CYS A 426 15.14 -12.02 2.23
N GLY A 427 15.68 -12.59 1.15
CA GLY A 427 17.10 -12.60 0.85
C GLY A 427 17.43 -11.59 -0.24
N ASN A 428 18.51 -10.84 -0.06
CA ASN A 428 19.06 -9.99 -1.09
C ASN A 428 19.74 -10.84 -2.18
N VAL A 429 19.45 -10.57 -3.44
CA VAL A 429 20.06 -11.23 -4.60
C VAL A 429 20.85 -10.28 -5.49
N GLY A 430 20.99 -9.01 -5.07
CA GLY A 430 21.82 -8.02 -5.72
C GLY A 430 21.45 -6.60 -5.30
N GLY A 431 22.46 -5.76 -5.14
CA GLY A 431 22.32 -4.34 -4.81
C GLY A 431 23.46 -3.55 -5.43
N ASP A 432 23.23 -2.27 -5.67
CA ASP A 432 24.23 -1.33 -6.16
C ASP A 432 23.87 0.07 -5.66
N LEU A 433 24.83 0.76 -5.05
CA LEU A 433 24.67 2.10 -4.53
C LEU A 433 25.80 3.00 -5.02
N LEU A 434 25.43 4.06 -5.69
CA LEU A 434 26.30 5.17 -6.03
C LEU A 434 25.59 6.47 -5.63
N LEU A 435 26.17 7.23 -4.73
CA LEU A 435 25.63 8.52 -4.30
C LEU A 435 26.66 9.62 -4.58
N VAL A 436 26.28 10.59 -5.37
CA VAL A 436 27.05 11.80 -5.62
C VAL A 436 26.21 13.00 -5.21
N THR A 437 26.60 13.69 -4.16
CA THR A 437 25.90 14.86 -3.65
C THR A 437 26.16 16.07 -4.52
N ALA A 438 25.11 16.82 -4.84
CA ALA A 438 25.24 18.08 -5.56
C ALA A 438 25.97 19.15 -4.71
N ARG A 439 25.84 19.07 -3.39
CA ARG A 439 26.38 20.05 -2.43
C ARG A 439 26.72 19.42 -1.08
N ASN A 440 27.65 20.00 -0.35
CA ASN A 440 28.07 19.51 0.96
C ASN A 440 26.92 19.48 1.99
N GLU A 441 25.95 20.35 1.90
CA GLU A 441 24.75 20.39 2.76
C GLU A 441 23.93 19.09 2.70
N LEU A 442 24.05 18.34 1.60
CA LEU A 442 23.35 17.07 1.40
C LEU A 442 24.13 15.84 1.91
N GLN A 443 25.35 16.01 2.41
CA GLN A 443 26.16 14.89 2.93
C GLN A 443 25.45 14.12 4.07
N PRO A 444 24.79 14.78 5.04
CA PRO A 444 24.05 14.03 6.07
C PRO A 444 22.89 13.20 5.48
N LEU A 445 22.20 13.72 4.45
CA LEU A 445 21.17 12.95 3.73
C LEU A 445 21.79 11.76 2.99
N ALA A 446 22.97 11.92 2.38
CA ALA A 446 23.64 10.84 1.67
C ALA A 446 23.99 9.68 2.62
N VAL A 447 24.44 9.96 3.84
CA VAL A 447 24.67 8.94 4.87
C VAL A 447 23.37 8.19 5.21
N LEU A 448 22.26 8.91 5.42
CA LEU A 448 20.98 8.30 5.73
C LEU A 448 20.41 7.45 4.57
N VAL A 449 20.61 7.88 3.33
CA VAL A 449 20.22 7.12 2.14
C VAL A 449 21.08 5.87 1.99
N ALA A 450 22.39 5.95 2.29
CA ALA A 450 23.28 4.80 2.30
C ALA A 450 22.90 3.80 3.40
N ASP A 451 22.60 4.26 4.61
CA ASP A 451 22.12 3.42 5.72
C ASP A 451 20.81 2.70 5.35
N ARG A 452 19.86 3.44 4.74
CA ARG A 452 18.61 2.84 4.24
C ARG A 452 18.89 1.75 3.21
N HIS A 453 19.77 2.02 2.24
CA HIS A 453 20.16 1.03 1.24
C HIS A 453 20.75 -0.21 1.89
N TYR A 454 21.68 -0.03 2.83
CA TYR A 454 22.33 -1.14 3.54
C TYR A 454 21.30 -2.02 4.26
N VAL A 455 20.30 -1.44 4.92
CA VAL A 455 19.24 -2.20 5.57
C VAL A 455 18.35 -2.92 4.54
N LEU A 456 17.90 -2.23 3.49
CA LEU A 456 17.01 -2.81 2.48
C LEU A 456 17.70 -3.86 1.60
N ALA A 457 19.02 -3.76 1.43
CA ALA A 457 19.86 -4.72 0.73
C ALA A 457 20.37 -5.86 1.64
N SER A 458 19.99 -5.91 2.92
CA SER A 458 20.31 -6.98 3.82
C SER A 458 19.20 -8.04 3.87
N ASP A 459 19.56 -9.25 4.26
CA ASP A 459 18.59 -10.32 4.49
C ASP A 459 17.72 -10.01 5.71
N SER A 460 16.48 -10.48 5.69
CA SER A 460 15.56 -10.26 6.79
C SER A 460 14.62 -11.42 7.05
N TRP A 461 14.22 -11.56 8.32
CA TRP A 461 13.21 -12.47 8.79
C TRP A 461 12.05 -11.70 9.39
N THR A 462 10.85 -12.01 8.95
CA THR A 462 9.60 -11.47 9.54
C THR A 462 8.83 -12.61 10.19
N ALA A 463 8.50 -12.46 11.48
CA ALA A 463 7.54 -13.29 12.18
C ALA A 463 6.30 -12.45 12.48
N ALA A 464 5.12 -13.05 12.30
CA ALA A 464 3.86 -12.42 12.66
C ALA A 464 2.96 -13.43 13.37
N ALA A 465 2.18 -12.94 14.34
CA ALA A 465 1.17 -13.70 15.06
C ALA A 465 -0.08 -12.85 15.27
N GLY A 466 -1.24 -13.50 15.28
CA GLY A 466 -2.49 -12.81 15.53
C GLY A 466 -3.52 -13.71 16.20
N LEU A 467 -4.34 -13.09 17.03
CA LEU A 467 -5.49 -13.72 17.69
C LEU A 467 -6.74 -12.89 17.42
N ARG A 468 -7.84 -13.54 17.14
CA ARG A 468 -9.17 -12.93 16.98
C ARG A 468 -10.22 -13.78 17.65
N ALA A 469 -11.07 -13.14 18.42
CA ALA A 469 -12.26 -13.72 19.03
C ALA A 469 -13.50 -13.01 18.49
N ASP A 470 -14.43 -13.75 17.89
CA ASP A 470 -15.75 -13.26 17.47
C ASP A 470 -16.80 -13.96 18.35
N VAL A 471 -17.56 -13.19 19.14
CA VAL A 471 -18.60 -13.70 20.08
C VAL A 471 -19.98 -13.30 19.56
N ALA A 472 -20.78 -14.26 19.13
CA ALA A 472 -22.11 -13.98 18.62
C ALA A 472 -23.06 -13.52 19.73
N LEU A 473 -23.68 -12.36 19.57
CA LEU A 473 -24.75 -11.81 20.41
C LEU A 473 -26.14 -12.30 19.95
N GLY A 474 -26.17 -13.03 18.84
CA GLY A 474 -27.37 -13.57 18.19
C GLY A 474 -27.00 -14.10 16.82
N LYS A 475 -27.96 -14.21 15.90
CA LYS A 475 -27.70 -14.62 14.51
C LYS A 475 -27.11 -13.48 13.66
N ALA A 476 -27.40 -12.21 14.01
CA ALA A 476 -27.08 -11.04 13.19
C ALA A 476 -25.78 -10.35 13.58
N TYR A 477 -25.41 -10.33 14.86
CA TYR A 477 -24.30 -9.53 15.39
C TYR A 477 -23.27 -10.39 16.12
N ALA A 478 -22.01 -10.02 16.01
CA ALA A 478 -20.92 -10.57 16.82
C ALA A 478 -19.99 -9.44 17.29
N LEU A 479 -19.57 -9.52 18.56
CA LEU A 479 -18.47 -8.72 19.08
C LEU A 479 -17.16 -9.33 18.58
N ARG A 480 -16.23 -8.48 18.18
CA ARG A 480 -14.90 -8.85 17.71
C ARG A 480 -13.83 -8.22 18.55
N LEU A 481 -12.87 -9.02 18.98
CA LEU A 481 -11.60 -8.57 19.54
C LEU A 481 -10.47 -9.14 18.67
N ARG A 482 -9.45 -8.34 18.40
CA ARG A 482 -8.31 -8.74 17.56
C ARG A 482 -7.02 -8.14 18.12
N ALA A 483 -5.98 -8.96 18.19
CA ALA A 483 -4.61 -8.53 18.45
C ALA A 483 -3.68 -9.12 17.38
N GLN A 484 -2.76 -8.31 16.88
CA GLN A 484 -1.77 -8.71 15.89
C GLN A 484 -0.41 -8.15 16.27
N TRP A 485 0.61 -8.96 16.12
CA TRP A 485 2.00 -8.61 16.31
C TRP A 485 2.81 -9.05 15.10
N GLN A 486 3.79 -8.23 14.72
CA GLN A 486 4.75 -8.54 13.65
C GLN A 486 6.11 -7.98 14.05
N ARG A 487 7.16 -8.73 13.79
CA ARG A 487 8.54 -8.27 13.93
C ARG A 487 9.35 -8.69 12.70
N THR A 488 10.05 -7.72 12.11
CA THR A 488 11.03 -7.93 11.06
C THR A 488 12.40 -7.65 11.63
N ALA A 489 13.31 -8.60 11.52
CA ALA A 489 14.72 -8.48 11.91
C ALA A 489 15.60 -8.54 10.66
N TYR A 490 16.48 -7.57 10.50
CA TYR A 490 17.42 -7.46 9.41
C TYR A 490 18.81 -7.90 9.88
N THR A 491 19.58 -8.55 9.02
CA THR A 491 20.99 -8.89 9.32
C THR A 491 21.86 -7.65 9.52
N ALA A 492 21.40 -6.49 9.10
CA ALA A 492 21.97 -5.16 9.38
C ALA A 492 21.82 -4.70 10.84
N HIS A 493 21.46 -5.61 11.77
CA HIS A 493 21.28 -5.34 13.22
C HIS A 493 20.21 -4.30 13.54
N ILE A 494 19.23 -4.13 12.69
CA ILE A 494 18.03 -3.32 12.94
C ILE A 494 16.78 -4.21 12.92
N HIS A 495 15.75 -3.80 13.62
CA HIS A 495 14.46 -4.48 13.58
C HIS A 495 13.30 -3.49 13.56
N SER A 496 12.17 -3.93 13.02
CA SER A 496 10.90 -3.20 13.07
C SER A 496 9.84 -4.06 13.74
N SER A 497 9.16 -3.53 14.74
CA SER A 497 8.07 -4.19 15.44
C SER A 497 6.76 -3.44 15.22
N ARG A 498 5.67 -4.17 15.00
CA ARG A 498 4.32 -3.61 14.83
C ARG A 498 3.35 -4.35 15.72
N VAL A 499 2.46 -3.59 16.36
CA VAL A 499 1.37 -4.12 17.17
C VAL A 499 0.07 -3.43 16.75
N THR A 500 -1.00 -4.21 16.61
CA THR A 500 -2.35 -3.70 16.38
C THR A 500 -3.29 -4.40 17.35
N VAL A 501 -4.09 -3.62 18.06
CA VAL A 501 -5.20 -4.12 18.88
C VAL A 501 -6.47 -3.45 18.38
N ALA A 502 -7.55 -4.23 18.26
CA ALA A 502 -8.82 -3.72 17.76
C ALA A 502 -10.00 -4.39 18.44
N ALA A 503 -11.07 -3.61 18.59
CA ALA A 503 -12.35 -4.07 19.08
C ALA A 503 -13.48 -3.53 18.19
N GLY A 504 -14.52 -4.32 17.99
CA GLY A 504 -15.60 -3.91 17.10
C GLY A 504 -16.79 -4.86 17.06
N VAL A 505 -17.68 -4.59 16.13
CA VAL A 505 -18.90 -5.37 15.86
C VAL A 505 -18.93 -5.76 14.39
N VAL A 506 -19.34 -7.00 14.14
CA VAL A 506 -19.60 -7.54 12.79
C VAL A 506 -21.07 -7.92 12.69
N PHE A 507 -21.72 -7.62 11.56
CA PHE A 507 -23.14 -7.88 11.34
C PHE A 507 -23.48 -8.11 9.86
#